data_df9ff2c2fba823eb5857109b96317360
#
_entry.id   df9ff2c2fba823eb5857109b96317360
#
_cell.length_a   1.000
_cell.length_b   1.000
_cell.length_c   1.000
_cell.angle_alpha   90.00
_cell.angle_beta   90.00
_cell.angle_gamma   90.00
#
_symmetry.space_group_name_H-M   'P 1'
#
loop_
_entity.id
_entity.type
_entity.pdbx_description
1 polymer ?
#
loop_
_entity_poly.entity_id
_entity_poly.type
_entity_poly.pdbx_seq_one_letter_code
_entity_poly.pdbx_strand_id
1 'polypeptide(L)'
;PSAHAEIMAMRSAGAVLGNYRLEGCILVVTLEPCLMCTGAIVHARLAGVVYGAADNKAGAVESCLNGLDLPFHNHRVWHMGGIAAPECASLLQKFFQKSR
;
A
#
# COMPACT_ATOMS: atom_id res chain seq x y z
N PRO A 1 13.20 -5.53 -7.38
CA PRO A 1 13.14 -4.60 -6.26
C PRO A 1 11.96 -3.63 -6.33
N SER A 2 11.61 -3.17 -7.52
CA SER A 2 10.46 -2.27 -7.68
C SER A 2 9.15 -2.99 -7.98
N ALA A 3 9.15 -4.32 -7.97
CA ALA A 3 7.97 -5.14 -8.26
C ALA A 3 7.18 -5.45 -6.99
N HIS A 4 6.85 -4.43 -6.23
CA HIS A 4 5.99 -4.57 -5.07
C HIS A 4 4.56 -4.93 -5.50
N ALA A 5 3.88 -5.73 -4.69
CA ALA A 5 2.51 -6.16 -4.99
C ALA A 5 1.57 -4.97 -5.20
N GLU A 6 1.75 -3.89 -4.44
CA GLU A 6 0.96 -2.66 -4.56
C GLU A 6 1.11 -2.03 -5.94
N ILE A 7 2.34 -1.93 -6.44
CA ILE A 7 2.62 -1.36 -7.76
C ILE A 7 2.02 -2.24 -8.85
N MET A 8 2.18 -3.56 -8.74
CA MET A 8 1.61 -4.51 -9.70
C MET A 8 0.09 -4.41 -9.74
N ALA A 9 -0.55 -4.33 -8.57
CA ALA A 9 -2.01 -4.19 -8.48
C ALA A 9 -2.49 -2.90 -9.13
N MET A 10 -1.82 -1.79 -8.89
CA MET A 10 -2.18 -0.50 -9.46
C MET A 10 -2.01 -0.49 -10.98
N ARG A 11 -0.95 -1.09 -11.50
CA ARG A 11 -0.75 -1.23 -12.95
C ARG A 11 -1.84 -2.06 -13.59
N SER A 12 -2.21 -3.18 -12.97
CA SER A 12 -3.28 -4.04 -13.47
C SER A 12 -4.63 -3.30 -13.47
N ALA A 13 -4.94 -2.58 -12.41
CA ALA A 13 -6.17 -1.79 -12.33
C ALA A 13 -6.20 -0.70 -13.41
N GLY A 14 -5.09 -0.01 -13.62
CA GLY A 14 -4.98 1.00 -14.66
C GLY A 14 -5.22 0.44 -16.06
N ALA A 15 -4.68 -0.75 -16.34
CA ALA A 15 -4.88 -1.42 -17.61
C ALA A 15 -6.36 -1.78 -17.83
N VAL A 16 -7.02 -2.30 -16.79
CA VAL A 16 -8.45 -2.68 -16.88
C VAL A 16 -9.33 -1.44 -17.06
N LEU A 17 -9.07 -0.36 -16.31
CA LEU A 17 -9.87 0.85 -16.36
C LEU A 17 -9.53 1.76 -17.54
N GLY A 18 -8.40 1.49 -18.22
CA GLY A 18 -7.92 2.34 -19.30
C GLY A 18 -7.45 3.71 -18.83
N ASN A 19 -7.05 3.84 -17.57
CA ASN A 19 -6.67 5.10 -16.97
C ASN A 19 -5.66 4.86 -15.86
N TYR A 20 -4.59 5.64 -15.82
CA TYR A 20 -3.60 5.57 -14.75
C TYR A 20 -4.05 6.29 -13.47
N ARG A 21 -5.10 7.09 -13.51
CA ARG A 21 -5.74 7.65 -12.32
C ARG A 21 -6.80 6.67 -11.82
N LEU A 22 -6.59 6.16 -10.63
CA LEU A 22 -7.45 5.15 -10.02
C LEU A 22 -8.43 5.79 -9.03
N GLU A 23 -9.06 6.87 -9.43
CA GLU A 23 -10.00 7.62 -8.59
C GLU A 23 -11.15 6.72 -8.13
N GLY A 24 -11.44 6.77 -6.84
CA GLY A 24 -12.49 5.95 -6.24
C GLY A 24 -12.06 4.53 -5.89
N CYS A 25 -10.84 4.11 -6.27
CA CYS A 25 -10.35 2.78 -5.95
C CYS A 25 -9.74 2.73 -4.55
N ILE A 26 -9.83 1.56 -3.93
CA ILE A 26 -9.24 1.29 -2.62
C ILE A 26 -8.22 0.16 -2.79
N LEU A 27 -7.01 0.36 -2.29
CA LEU A 27 -5.98 -0.66 -2.27
C LEU A 27 -6.04 -1.43 -0.97
N VAL A 28 -6.10 -2.75 -1.06
CA VAL A 28 -6.09 -3.64 0.10
C VAL A 28 -4.83 -4.49 0.04
N VAL A 29 -3.98 -4.41 1.05
CA VAL A 29 -2.71 -5.11 1.10
C VAL A 29 -2.48 -5.75 2.46
N THR A 30 -1.64 -6.78 2.51
CA THR A 30 -1.36 -7.48 3.77
C THR A 30 -0.35 -6.76 4.65
N LEU A 31 0.62 -6.09 4.04
CA LEU A 31 1.67 -5.36 4.75
C LEU A 31 1.59 -3.87 4.43
N GLU A 32 1.86 -3.06 5.43
CA GLU A 32 1.88 -1.61 5.30
C GLU A 32 2.79 -1.16 4.14
N PRO A 33 2.29 -0.34 3.19
CA PRO A 33 3.10 0.14 2.07
C PRO A 33 4.33 0.94 2.50
N CYS A 34 5.41 0.78 1.73
CA CYS A 34 6.64 1.56 1.90
C CYS A 34 6.51 2.95 1.25
N LEU A 35 7.54 3.78 1.38
CA LEU A 35 7.51 5.15 0.86
C LEU A 35 7.31 5.20 -0.66
N MET A 36 7.93 4.30 -1.42
CA MET A 36 7.75 4.22 -2.87
C MET A 36 6.28 3.97 -3.22
N CYS A 37 5.66 3.01 -2.53
CA CYS A 37 4.27 2.66 -2.78
C CYS A 37 3.30 3.76 -2.34
N THR A 38 3.56 4.44 -1.22
CA THR A 38 2.72 5.56 -0.79
C THR A 38 2.76 6.71 -1.80
N GLY A 39 3.93 6.98 -2.36
CA GLY A 39 4.06 7.97 -3.45
C GLY A 39 3.22 7.59 -4.66
N ALA A 40 3.31 6.33 -5.09
CA ALA A 40 2.52 5.82 -6.22
C ALA A 40 1.02 5.88 -5.94
N ILE A 41 0.59 5.57 -4.72
CA ILE A 41 -0.81 5.63 -4.29
C ILE A 41 -1.37 7.05 -4.45
N VAL A 42 -0.63 8.05 -3.98
CA VAL A 42 -1.04 9.46 -4.09
C VAL A 42 -1.08 9.89 -5.56
N HIS A 43 -0.05 9.55 -6.34
CA HIS A 43 0.01 9.90 -7.76
C HIS A 43 -1.12 9.24 -8.56
N ALA A 44 -1.52 8.03 -8.22
CA ALA A 44 -2.61 7.32 -8.88
C ALA A 44 -4.00 7.80 -8.41
N ARG A 45 -4.06 8.69 -7.43
CA ARG A 45 -5.31 9.29 -6.93
C ARG A 45 -6.27 8.29 -6.30
N LEU A 46 -5.73 7.27 -5.64
CA LEU A 46 -6.56 6.32 -4.90
C LEU A 46 -7.37 7.00 -3.80
N ALA A 47 -8.56 6.48 -3.53
CA ALA A 47 -9.41 7.00 -2.45
C ALA A 47 -8.87 6.58 -1.08
N GLY A 48 -8.43 5.33 -0.94
CA GLY A 48 -7.98 4.82 0.34
C GLY A 48 -7.09 3.61 0.24
N VAL A 49 -6.47 3.28 1.37
CA VAL A 49 -5.60 2.12 1.56
C VAL A 49 -6.00 1.40 2.84
N VAL A 50 -6.17 0.10 2.75
CA VAL A 50 -6.40 -0.77 3.90
C VAL A 50 -5.23 -1.75 3.97
N TYR A 51 -4.57 -1.86 5.11
CA TYR A 51 -3.48 -2.80 5.28
C TYR A 51 -3.64 -3.64 6.54
N GLY A 52 -3.07 -4.84 6.53
CA GLY A 52 -3.13 -5.75 7.67
C GLY A 52 -2.06 -5.43 8.70
N ALA A 53 -0.84 -5.86 8.44
CA ALA A 53 0.26 -5.74 9.39
C ALA A 53 1.05 -4.45 9.20
N ALA A 54 1.42 -3.80 10.32
CA ALA A 54 2.34 -2.66 10.29
C ALA A 54 3.76 -3.14 9.96
N ASP A 55 4.50 -2.33 9.23
CA ASP A 55 5.91 -2.57 8.94
C ASP A 55 6.75 -1.55 9.71
N ASN A 56 7.30 -1.98 10.84
CA ASN A 56 8.05 -1.09 11.73
C ASN A 56 9.42 -0.69 11.16
N LYS A 57 9.86 -1.32 10.08
CA LYS A 57 11.16 -1.02 9.45
C LYS A 57 11.03 -0.10 8.25
N ALA A 58 9.99 -0.28 7.44
CA ALA A 58 9.86 0.43 6.17
C ALA A 58 8.46 0.95 5.89
N GLY A 59 7.51 0.77 6.80
CA GLY A 59 6.14 1.22 6.61
C GLY A 59 6.04 2.74 6.57
N ALA A 60 5.41 3.26 5.53
CA ALA A 60 5.33 4.69 5.30
C ALA A 60 3.88 5.21 5.24
N VAL A 61 2.95 4.49 5.85
CA VAL A 61 1.58 5.00 6.07
C VAL A 61 1.47 5.58 7.47
N GLU A 62 1.92 4.82 8.49
CA GLU A 62 1.84 5.26 9.89
C GLU A 62 3.11 4.93 10.69
N SER A 63 3.79 3.81 10.40
CA SER A 63 4.82 3.26 11.29
C SER A 63 6.08 4.12 11.36
N CYS A 64 6.73 4.38 10.23
CA CYS A 64 7.97 5.16 10.18
C CYS A 64 7.74 6.60 9.72
N LEU A 65 6.69 6.82 8.95
CA LEU A 65 6.37 8.09 8.32
C LEU A 65 4.88 8.10 7.97
N ASN A 66 4.24 9.23 8.14
CA ASN A 66 2.87 9.44 7.67
C ASN A 66 2.91 9.88 6.19
N GLY A 67 3.29 8.94 5.32
CA GLY A 67 3.61 9.24 3.93
C GLY A 67 2.41 9.70 3.08
N LEU A 68 1.20 9.29 3.46
CA LEU A 68 -0.02 9.72 2.76
C LEU A 68 -0.49 11.12 3.19
N ASP A 69 0.00 11.62 4.32
CA ASP A 69 -0.46 12.87 4.93
C ASP A 69 0.56 14.00 4.82
N LEU A 70 1.54 13.87 3.94
CA LEU A 70 2.56 14.90 3.76
C LEU A 70 1.93 16.19 3.21
N PRO A 71 2.35 17.37 3.71
CA PRO A 71 1.64 18.61 3.42
C PRO A 71 1.71 19.06 1.94
N PHE A 72 2.70 18.58 1.18
CA PHE A 72 2.83 18.94 -0.24
C PHE A 72 1.98 18.06 -1.17
N HIS A 73 1.26 17.05 -0.66
CA HIS A 73 0.39 16.24 -1.51
C HIS A 73 -0.85 17.01 -1.93
N ASN A 74 -1.19 16.95 -3.21
CA ASN A 74 -2.37 17.58 -3.78
C ASN A 74 -3.64 16.75 -3.62
N HIS A 75 -3.50 15.50 -3.22
CA HIS A 75 -4.60 14.55 -3.09
C HIS A 75 -4.50 13.86 -1.74
N ARG A 76 -5.63 13.69 -1.08
CA ARG A 76 -5.70 13.01 0.21
C ARG A 76 -6.22 11.60 0.06
N VAL A 77 -5.53 10.67 0.70
CA VAL A 77 -5.86 9.24 0.71
C VAL A 77 -6.12 8.85 2.16
N TRP A 78 -7.32 8.34 2.44
CA TRP A 78 -7.57 7.82 3.78
C TRP A 78 -6.89 6.46 3.95
N HIS A 79 -6.61 6.06 5.18
CA HIS A 79 -5.95 4.78 5.45
C HIS A 79 -6.52 4.13 6.71
N MET A 80 -6.44 2.81 6.73
CA MET A 80 -6.88 1.99 7.86
C MET A 80 -5.91 0.81 7.99
N GLY A 81 -5.26 0.70 9.11
CA GLY A 81 -4.29 -0.36 9.37
C GLY A 81 -4.71 -1.28 10.50
N GLY A 82 -3.97 -2.38 10.65
CA GLY A 82 -4.22 -3.35 11.71
C GLY A 82 -5.37 -4.31 11.43
N ILE A 83 -5.89 -4.33 10.22
CA ILE A 83 -7.00 -5.20 9.83
C ILE A 83 -6.48 -6.64 9.70
N ALA A 84 -6.91 -7.55 10.60
CA ALA A 84 -6.43 -8.94 10.65
C ALA A 84 -4.89 -9.01 10.70
N ALA A 85 -4.26 -8.08 11.43
CA ALA A 85 -2.79 -7.94 11.43
C ALA A 85 -2.04 -9.21 11.85
N PRO A 86 -2.46 -9.96 12.90
CA PRO A 86 -1.75 -11.19 13.27
C PRO A 86 -1.75 -12.24 12.16
N GLU A 87 -2.86 -12.42 11.46
CA GLU A 87 -3.01 -13.37 10.37
C GLU A 87 -2.16 -12.94 9.17
N CYS A 88 -2.17 -11.65 8.83
CA CYS A 88 -1.36 -11.11 7.74
C CYS A 88 0.14 -11.26 8.03
N ALA A 89 0.58 -10.96 9.23
CA ALA A 89 1.98 -11.11 9.61
C ALA A 89 2.41 -12.58 9.55
N SER A 90 1.56 -13.50 10.04
CA SER A 90 1.84 -14.93 10.01
C SER A 90 1.96 -15.43 8.57
N LEU A 91 1.09 -15.00 7.69
CA LEU A 91 1.12 -15.39 6.26
C LEU A 91 2.42 -14.92 5.60
N LEU A 92 2.83 -13.70 5.85
CA LEU A 92 4.08 -13.16 5.30
C LEU A 92 5.30 -13.90 5.81
N GLN A 93 5.35 -14.26 7.09
CA GLN A 93 6.43 -15.06 7.65
C GLN A 93 6.54 -16.40 6.95
N LYS A 94 5.42 -17.09 6.74
CA LYS A 94 5.40 -18.39 6.04
C LYS A 94 5.87 -18.24 4.61
N PHE A 95 5.45 -17.21 3.93
CA PHE A 95 5.88 -16.92 2.55
C PHE A 95 7.40 -16.72 2.47
N PHE A 96 7.96 -15.88 3.32
CA PHE A 96 9.39 -15.61 3.32
C PHE A 96 10.22 -16.83 3.71
N GLN A 97 9.76 -17.66 4.64
CA GLN A 97 10.42 -18.91 4.98
C GLN A 97 10.51 -19.85 3.77
N LYS A 98 9.43 -19.94 2.99
CA LYS A 98 9.41 -20.79 1.79
C LYS A 98 10.31 -20.24 0.68
N SER A 99 10.49 -18.92 0.61
CA SER A 99 11.28 -18.27 -0.44
C SER A 99 12.78 -18.35 -0.18
N ARG A 100 13.18 -18.73 1.02
CA ARG A 100 14.58 -18.90 1.40
C ARG A 100 14.99 -20.34 1.25
#